data_b8cdd8b6ccad8b66e8ce8c79bd071348
#
_entry.id   b8cdd8b6ccad8b66e8ce8c79bd071348
#
_cell.length_a   1.000
_cell.length_b   1.000
_cell.length_c   1.000
_cell.angle_alpha   90.00
_cell.angle_beta   90.00
_cell.angle_gamma   90.00
#
_symmetry.space_group_name_H-M   'P 1'
#
loop_
_entity.id
_entity.type
_entity.pdbx_description
1 polymer ?
#
loop_
_entity_poly.entity_id
_entity_poly.type
_entity_poly.pdbx_seq_one_letter_code
_entity_poly.pdbx_strand_id
1 'polypeptide(L)'
;RNKANLKVRQPLANISVYFPGEQDRAFASDLQDQILEELNIKTLTVVENADALVQYDIKPNLGLLGPKYGKDMGLIRNLINAVDPQELLKQSKAGDSIQLSDGQNTFELLPEELLVSTIEPEGQAVVEEAGVVVAVETELSEALISEGMARDFIRNVQNMRKDAEFDVSDRISIFVEVDQSLRAMIMEHQEY
;
A
#
# COMPACT_ATOMS: atom_id res chain seq x y z
N ARG A 1 -0.29 6.59 4.24
CA ARG A 1 -1.12 7.77 3.94
C ARG A 1 -0.30 8.96 3.44
N ASN A 2 0.74 9.38 4.14
CA ASN A 2 1.59 10.51 3.74
C ASN A 2 2.22 10.29 2.35
N LYS A 3 2.71 9.09 2.09
CA LYS A 3 3.29 8.71 0.78
C LYS A 3 2.29 8.84 -0.37
N ALA A 4 1.01 8.54 -0.12
CA ALA A 4 -0.08 8.65 -1.10
C ALA A 4 -0.80 10.01 -1.07
N ASN A 5 -0.33 10.97 -0.26
CA ASN A 5 -0.97 12.27 -0.06
C ASN A 5 -2.46 12.19 0.33
N LEU A 6 -2.82 11.14 1.11
CA LEU A 6 -4.17 10.92 1.60
C LEU A 6 -4.36 11.52 2.99
N LYS A 7 -5.43 12.29 3.17
CA LYS A 7 -5.76 12.90 4.46
C LYS A 7 -6.08 11.84 5.51
N VAL A 8 -5.73 12.08 6.77
CA VAL A 8 -6.00 11.16 7.89
C VAL A 8 -7.50 10.86 8.04
N ARG A 9 -8.37 11.87 7.81
CA ARG A 9 -9.82 11.74 7.91
C ARG A 9 -10.49 11.08 6.71
N GLN A 10 -9.80 10.96 5.58
CA GLN A 10 -10.32 10.23 4.44
C GLN A 10 -10.37 8.74 4.79
N PRO A 11 -11.55 8.11 4.86
CA PRO A 11 -11.62 6.68 5.03
C PRO A 11 -11.02 5.97 3.83
N LEU A 12 -10.35 4.84 4.08
CA LEU A 12 -9.77 4.00 3.04
C LEU A 12 -10.42 2.62 3.03
N ALA A 13 -10.41 1.97 1.88
CA ALA A 13 -11.06 0.66 1.72
C ALA A 13 -10.32 -0.41 2.52
N ASN A 14 -9.03 -0.57 2.31
CA ASN A 14 -8.28 -1.68 2.86
C ASN A 14 -6.85 -1.29 3.24
N ILE A 15 -6.36 -1.96 4.27
CA ILE A 15 -4.95 -2.03 4.62
C ILE A 15 -4.55 -3.50 4.70
N SER A 16 -3.46 -3.85 4.04
CA SER A 16 -2.85 -5.18 4.13
C SER A 16 -1.52 -5.06 4.86
N VAL A 17 -1.29 -5.95 5.83
CA VAL A 17 -0.10 -5.88 6.69
C VAL A 17 0.53 -7.25 6.81
N TYR A 18 1.85 -7.28 6.67
CA TYR A 18 2.69 -8.41 7.02
C TYR A 18 3.48 -8.10 8.29
N PHE A 19 3.45 -9.02 9.24
CA PHE A 19 4.32 -9.02 10.42
C PHE A 19 5.25 -10.23 10.37
N PRO A 20 6.55 -10.09 10.65
CA PRO A 20 7.49 -11.22 10.68
C PRO A 20 7.19 -12.18 11.83
N GLY A 21 6.68 -11.68 12.96
CA GLY A 21 6.33 -12.46 14.15
C GLY A 21 4.92 -13.06 14.06
N GLU A 22 4.77 -14.34 14.39
CA GLU A 22 3.46 -14.99 14.45
C GLU A 22 2.57 -14.38 15.56
N GLN A 23 3.18 -14.03 16.71
CA GLN A 23 2.45 -13.39 17.80
C GLN A 23 1.92 -12.00 17.40
N ASP A 24 2.69 -11.22 16.62
CA ASP A 24 2.27 -9.91 16.15
C ASP A 24 1.08 -10.02 15.19
N ARG A 25 1.05 -11.06 14.35
CA ARG A 25 -0.10 -11.36 13.48
C ARG A 25 -1.36 -11.70 14.29
N ALA A 26 -1.21 -12.50 15.35
CA ALA A 26 -2.32 -12.81 16.24
C ALA A 26 -2.84 -11.55 16.96
N PHE A 27 -1.95 -10.72 17.52
CA PHE A 27 -2.33 -9.46 18.16
C PHE A 27 -3.01 -8.48 17.20
N ALA A 28 -2.54 -8.38 15.95
CA ALA A 28 -3.17 -7.54 14.94
C ALA A 28 -4.61 -8.00 14.64
N SER A 29 -4.86 -9.30 14.64
CA SER A 29 -6.20 -9.86 14.46
C SER A 29 -7.10 -9.61 15.68
N ASP A 30 -6.57 -9.75 16.89
CA ASP A 30 -7.32 -9.51 18.14
C ASP A 30 -7.69 -8.02 18.31
N LEU A 31 -6.84 -7.12 17.82
CA LEU A 31 -7.02 -5.67 17.90
C LEU A 31 -7.59 -5.06 16.62
N GLN A 32 -8.13 -5.89 15.71
CA GLN A 32 -8.57 -5.46 14.39
C GLN A 32 -9.51 -4.25 14.44
N ASP A 33 -10.54 -4.30 15.27
CA ASP A 33 -11.56 -3.24 15.35
C ASP A 33 -10.93 -1.91 15.80
N GLN A 34 -10.01 -1.95 16.76
CA GLN A 34 -9.31 -0.77 17.25
C GLN A 34 -8.38 -0.18 16.16
N ILE A 35 -7.68 -1.05 15.43
CA ILE A 35 -6.82 -0.64 14.31
C ILE A 35 -7.63 0.02 13.20
N LEU A 36 -8.77 -0.56 12.84
CA LEU A 36 -9.66 -0.03 11.81
C LEU A 36 -10.22 1.35 12.19
N GLU A 37 -10.66 1.51 13.45
CA GLU A 37 -11.18 2.77 13.96
C GLU A 37 -10.10 3.85 14.00
N GLU A 38 -8.94 3.57 14.61
CA GLU A 38 -7.84 4.52 14.75
C GLU A 38 -7.26 4.96 13.40
N LEU A 39 -7.10 4.00 12.49
CA LEU A 39 -6.57 4.27 11.15
C LEU A 39 -7.64 4.77 10.17
N ASN A 40 -8.93 4.77 10.55
CA ASN A 40 -10.04 5.12 9.66
C ASN A 40 -10.00 4.31 8.35
N ILE A 41 -10.04 2.99 8.46
CA ILE A 41 -9.98 2.03 7.36
C ILE A 41 -11.11 1.02 7.52
N LYS A 42 -11.69 0.54 6.42
CA LYS A 42 -12.85 -0.36 6.46
C LYS A 42 -12.46 -1.82 6.70
N THR A 43 -11.33 -2.26 6.16
CA THR A 43 -10.86 -3.65 6.29
C THR A 43 -9.37 -3.74 6.58
N LEU A 44 -8.99 -4.71 7.41
CA LEU A 44 -7.60 -5.08 7.67
C LEU A 44 -7.38 -6.51 7.17
N THR A 45 -6.36 -6.69 6.34
CA THR A 45 -5.91 -8.00 5.86
C THR A 45 -4.52 -8.28 6.41
N VAL A 46 -4.41 -9.27 7.29
CA VAL A 46 -3.09 -9.75 7.75
C VAL A 46 -2.62 -10.86 6.81
N VAL A 47 -1.49 -10.67 6.16
CA VAL A 47 -0.92 -11.63 5.22
C VAL A 47 0.21 -12.42 5.86
N GLU A 48 0.38 -13.67 5.43
CA GLU A 48 1.42 -14.56 5.94
C GLU A 48 2.79 -14.32 5.29
N ASN A 49 2.82 -13.71 4.11
CA ASN A 49 4.04 -13.46 3.35
C ASN A 49 4.11 -12.01 2.89
N ALA A 50 5.23 -11.35 3.14
CA ALA A 50 5.52 -9.99 2.66
C ALA A 50 5.48 -9.88 1.13
N ASP A 51 5.88 -10.95 0.43
CA ASP A 51 5.91 -10.98 -1.03
C ASP A 51 4.52 -10.85 -1.67
N ALA A 52 3.46 -11.09 -0.90
CA ALA A 52 2.08 -10.84 -1.36
C ALA A 52 1.75 -9.34 -1.49
N LEU A 53 2.51 -8.48 -0.82
CA LEU A 53 2.28 -7.03 -0.78
C LEU A 53 3.22 -6.24 -1.68
N VAL A 54 4.28 -6.86 -2.18
CA VAL A 54 5.35 -6.19 -2.92
C VAL A 54 5.56 -6.90 -4.26
N GLN A 55 5.61 -6.13 -5.33
CA GLN A 55 6.08 -6.63 -6.62
C GLN A 55 7.56 -6.31 -6.78
N TYR A 56 8.30 -7.25 -7.36
CA TYR A 56 9.72 -7.08 -7.62
C TYR A 56 9.96 -6.88 -9.11
N ASP A 57 10.79 -5.90 -9.44
CA ASP A 57 11.33 -5.72 -10.77
C ASP A 57 12.81 -6.12 -10.73
N ILE A 58 13.14 -7.18 -11.44
CA ILE A 58 14.49 -7.72 -11.48
C ILE A 58 15.08 -7.47 -12.86
N LYS A 59 16.19 -6.76 -12.89
CA LYS A 59 16.90 -6.39 -14.12
C LYS A 59 18.34 -6.89 -14.09
N PRO A 60 18.92 -7.21 -15.26
CA PRO A 60 20.34 -7.52 -15.34
C PRO A 60 21.17 -6.28 -15.02
N ASN A 61 22.21 -6.44 -14.20
CA ASN A 61 23.20 -5.40 -13.98
C ASN A 61 24.12 -5.30 -15.20
N LEU A 62 23.83 -4.37 -16.09
CA LEU A 62 24.54 -4.21 -17.36
C LEU A 62 26.03 -3.91 -17.16
N GLY A 63 26.40 -3.26 -16.05
CA GLY A 63 27.80 -2.97 -15.74
C GLY A 63 28.63 -4.22 -15.47
N LEU A 64 28.04 -5.24 -14.87
CA LEU A 64 28.70 -6.52 -14.55
C LEU A 64 28.53 -7.54 -15.67
N LEU A 65 27.33 -7.65 -16.21
CA LEU A 65 27.01 -8.69 -17.22
C LEU A 65 27.46 -8.29 -18.64
N GLY A 66 27.54 -6.98 -18.94
CA GLY A 66 27.96 -6.52 -20.26
C GLY A 66 29.35 -7.03 -20.69
N PRO A 67 30.39 -6.93 -19.85
CA PRO A 67 31.69 -7.50 -20.14
C PRO A 67 31.71 -9.04 -20.24
N LYS A 68 30.81 -9.70 -19.49
CA LYS A 68 30.76 -11.18 -19.41
C LYS A 68 30.00 -11.80 -20.58
N TYR A 69 28.86 -11.22 -20.96
CA TYR A 69 27.93 -11.82 -21.92
C TYR A 69 27.60 -10.94 -23.14
N GLY A 70 28.04 -9.71 -23.19
CA GLY A 70 27.99 -8.79 -24.33
C GLY A 70 26.82 -8.98 -25.30
N LYS A 71 27.02 -9.81 -26.32
CA LYS A 71 26.04 -10.07 -27.39
C LYS A 71 24.77 -10.76 -26.92
N ASP A 72 24.84 -11.51 -25.83
CA ASP A 72 23.73 -12.34 -25.31
C ASP A 72 22.86 -11.60 -24.29
N MET A 73 23.17 -10.33 -24.01
CA MET A 73 22.42 -9.52 -23.02
C MET A 73 20.93 -9.41 -23.33
N GLY A 74 20.54 -9.37 -24.61
CA GLY A 74 19.14 -9.37 -25.00
C GLY A 74 18.42 -10.67 -24.61
N LEU A 75 19.11 -11.79 -24.78
CA LEU A 75 18.59 -13.12 -24.41
C LEU A 75 18.49 -13.27 -22.89
N ILE A 76 19.54 -12.88 -22.16
CA ILE A 76 19.55 -12.90 -20.69
C ILE A 76 18.40 -12.04 -20.11
N ARG A 77 18.15 -10.86 -20.66
CA ARG A 77 17.01 -10.02 -20.25
C ARG A 77 15.67 -10.73 -20.46
N ASN A 78 15.49 -11.38 -21.60
CA ASN A 78 14.27 -12.12 -21.91
C ASN A 78 14.09 -13.31 -20.96
N LEU A 79 15.17 -14.01 -20.62
CA LEU A 79 15.15 -15.12 -19.69
C LEU A 79 14.82 -14.68 -18.27
N ILE A 80 15.41 -13.58 -17.80
CA ILE A 80 15.05 -12.97 -16.49
C ILE A 80 13.57 -12.61 -16.44
N ASN A 81 13.02 -12.00 -17.50
CA ASN A 81 11.61 -11.62 -17.55
C ASN A 81 10.65 -12.81 -17.69
N ALA A 82 11.14 -13.98 -18.09
CA ALA A 82 10.32 -15.19 -18.22
C ALA A 82 10.21 -16.01 -16.92
N VAL A 83 11.08 -15.76 -15.95
CA VAL A 83 11.06 -16.43 -14.64
C VAL A 83 10.26 -15.59 -13.66
N ASP A 84 9.57 -16.25 -12.72
CA ASP A 84 8.87 -15.56 -11.64
C ASP A 84 9.88 -14.72 -10.82
N PRO A 85 9.65 -13.40 -10.68
CA PRO A 85 10.52 -12.53 -9.90
C PRO A 85 10.74 -12.99 -8.45
N GLN A 86 9.74 -13.64 -7.84
CA GLN A 86 9.85 -14.15 -6.46
C GLN A 86 10.83 -15.33 -6.39
N GLU A 87 10.84 -16.19 -7.40
CA GLU A 87 11.79 -17.32 -7.49
C GLU A 87 13.23 -16.79 -7.65
N LEU A 88 13.45 -15.85 -8.54
CA LEU A 88 14.75 -15.21 -8.73
C LEU A 88 15.24 -14.50 -7.45
N LEU A 89 14.34 -13.82 -6.77
CA LEU A 89 14.64 -13.14 -5.49
C LEU A 89 15.06 -14.15 -4.41
N LYS A 90 14.36 -15.25 -4.31
CA LYS A 90 14.65 -16.32 -3.34
C LYS A 90 16.04 -16.92 -3.59
N GLN A 91 16.38 -17.24 -4.83
CA GLN A 91 17.70 -17.75 -5.21
C GLN A 91 18.79 -16.70 -4.96
N SER A 92 18.54 -15.43 -5.32
CA SER A 92 19.47 -14.34 -5.07
C SER A 92 19.73 -14.12 -3.58
N LYS A 93 18.70 -14.18 -2.73
CA LYS A 93 18.85 -14.05 -1.26
C LYS A 93 19.55 -15.23 -0.60
N ALA A 94 19.45 -16.42 -1.19
CA ALA A 94 20.20 -17.61 -0.75
C ALA A 94 21.71 -17.51 -1.03
N GLY A 95 22.12 -16.56 -1.89
CA GLY A 95 23.51 -16.39 -2.29
C GLY A 95 23.99 -17.40 -3.35
N ASP A 96 23.07 -18.20 -3.89
CA ASP A 96 23.35 -19.22 -4.90
C ASP A 96 23.49 -18.60 -6.29
N SER A 97 24.24 -19.26 -7.18
CA SER A 97 24.23 -18.88 -8.60
C SER A 97 22.90 -19.24 -9.24
N ILE A 98 22.41 -18.32 -10.08
CA ILE A 98 21.13 -18.43 -10.78
C ILE A 98 21.40 -18.94 -12.19
N GLN A 99 20.84 -20.10 -12.54
CA GLN A 99 20.96 -20.66 -13.86
C GLN A 99 19.73 -20.34 -14.73
N LEU A 100 19.98 -19.60 -15.82
CA LEU A 100 18.96 -19.27 -16.81
C LEU A 100 19.25 -20.04 -18.10
N SER A 101 18.26 -20.72 -18.68
CA SER A 101 18.43 -21.47 -19.92
C SER A 101 17.23 -21.32 -20.86
N ASP A 102 17.52 -21.23 -22.16
CA ASP A 102 16.53 -21.30 -23.24
C ASP A 102 16.45 -22.68 -23.89
N GLY A 103 17.15 -23.66 -23.33
CA GLY A 103 17.28 -25.02 -23.88
C GLY A 103 18.43 -25.21 -24.87
N GLN A 104 19.05 -24.15 -25.38
CA GLN A 104 20.25 -24.18 -26.23
C GLN A 104 21.44 -23.55 -25.52
N ASN A 105 21.22 -22.46 -24.78
CA ASN A 105 22.25 -21.77 -24.04
C ASN A 105 21.90 -21.78 -22.55
N THR A 106 22.92 -21.84 -21.69
CA THR A 106 22.78 -21.74 -20.23
C THR A 106 23.69 -20.63 -19.76
N PHE A 107 23.13 -19.71 -18.97
CA PHE A 107 23.82 -18.58 -18.38
C PHE A 107 23.80 -18.73 -16.85
N GLU A 108 24.95 -18.54 -16.26
CA GLU A 108 25.10 -18.52 -14.80
C GLU A 108 25.30 -17.09 -14.32
N LEU A 109 24.36 -16.61 -13.51
CA LEU A 109 24.35 -15.29 -12.94
C LEU A 109 24.61 -15.34 -11.43
N LEU A 110 25.40 -14.41 -10.95
CA LEU A 110 25.60 -14.20 -9.52
C LEU A 110 24.54 -13.21 -8.96
N PRO A 111 24.21 -13.30 -7.67
CA PRO A 111 23.22 -12.37 -7.05
C PRO A 111 23.50 -10.89 -7.31
N GLU A 112 24.76 -10.46 -7.25
CA GLU A 112 25.18 -9.07 -7.52
C GLU A 112 25.05 -8.64 -9.00
N GLU A 113 24.89 -9.60 -9.89
CA GLU A 113 24.65 -9.36 -11.32
C GLU A 113 23.18 -9.06 -11.63
N LEU A 114 22.29 -9.13 -10.61
CA LEU A 114 20.90 -8.74 -10.68
C LEU A 114 20.65 -7.45 -9.91
N LEU A 115 19.90 -6.55 -10.51
CA LEU A 115 19.36 -5.37 -9.84
C LEU A 115 17.91 -5.66 -9.44
N VAL A 116 17.68 -5.80 -8.15
CA VAL A 116 16.34 -6.02 -7.58
C VAL A 116 15.81 -4.67 -7.10
N SER A 117 14.65 -4.30 -7.60
CA SER A 117 13.89 -3.13 -7.14
C SER A 117 12.47 -3.54 -6.81
N THR A 118 11.85 -2.85 -5.85
CA THR A 118 10.45 -3.04 -5.50
C THR A 118 9.58 -2.10 -6.33
N ILE A 119 8.51 -2.62 -6.89
CA ILE A 119 7.46 -1.83 -7.54
C ILE A 119 6.23 -1.88 -6.65
N GLU A 120 5.64 -0.72 -6.41
CA GLU A 120 4.35 -0.66 -5.75
C GLU A 120 3.27 -1.14 -6.73
N PRO A 121 2.39 -2.06 -6.31
CA PRO A 121 1.23 -2.41 -7.11
C PRO A 121 0.39 -1.17 -7.44
N GLU A 122 -0.18 -1.12 -8.63
CA GLU A 122 -1.06 -0.03 -9.03
C GLU A 122 -2.22 0.11 -8.04
N GLY A 123 -2.56 1.35 -7.66
CA GLY A 123 -3.61 1.62 -6.68
C GLY A 123 -3.23 1.35 -5.23
N GLN A 124 -1.96 1.08 -4.92
CA GLN A 124 -1.48 0.85 -3.57
C GLN A 124 -0.28 1.72 -3.22
N ALA A 125 -0.15 2.05 -1.95
CA ALA A 125 1.07 2.65 -1.39
C ALA A 125 1.67 1.68 -0.38
N VAL A 126 2.90 1.25 -0.61
CA VAL A 126 3.59 0.26 0.22
C VAL A 126 4.74 0.90 0.98
N VAL A 127 4.86 0.55 2.26
CA VAL A 127 5.97 0.96 3.14
C VAL A 127 6.45 -0.27 3.89
N GLU A 128 7.77 -0.40 3.99
CA GLU A 128 8.44 -1.41 4.81
C GLU A 128 9.27 -0.72 5.88
N GLU A 129 9.11 -1.14 7.13
CA GLU A 129 9.90 -0.66 8.26
C GLU A 129 10.07 -1.79 9.28
N ALA A 130 11.30 -2.02 9.71
CA ALA A 130 11.67 -3.07 10.69
C ALA A 130 11.14 -4.47 10.33
N GLY A 131 11.02 -4.80 9.05
CA GLY A 131 10.50 -6.07 8.56
C GLY A 131 8.97 -6.17 8.53
N VAL A 132 8.26 -5.15 9.01
CA VAL A 132 6.80 -5.03 8.84
C VAL A 132 6.54 -4.37 7.49
N VAL A 133 5.67 -4.98 6.68
CA VAL A 133 5.25 -4.42 5.39
C VAL A 133 3.79 -4.02 5.47
N VAL A 134 3.51 -2.80 5.07
CA VAL A 134 2.15 -2.23 5.06
C VAL A 134 1.81 -1.76 3.66
N ALA A 135 0.73 -2.27 3.10
CA ALA A 135 0.15 -1.82 1.84
C ALA A 135 -1.22 -1.22 2.09
N VAL A 136 -1.45 -0.01 1.60
CA VAL A 136 -2.71 0.72 1.74
C VAL A 136 -3.30 0.93 0.36
N GLU A 137 -4.56 0.57 0.16
CA GLU A 137 -5.29 0.92 -1.06
C GLU A 137 -5.50 2.43 -1.14
N THR A 138 -5.12 3.01 -2.28
CA THR A 138 -5.16 4.47 -2.51
C THR A 138 -6.33 4.89 -3.38
N GLU A 139 -6.99 3.94 -4.03
CA GLU A 139 -8.19 4.21 -4.81
C GLU A 139 -9.38 4.49 -3.90
N LEU A 140 -10.09 5.57 -4.19
CA LEU A 140 -11.23 6.01 -3.41
C LEU A 140 -12.51 5.79 -4.21
N SER A 141 -13.44 5.02 -3.66
CA SER A 141 -14.80 4.93 -4.18
C SER A 141 -15.58 6.23 -3.88
N GLU A 142 -16.65 6.49 -4.62
CA GLU A 142 -17.54 7.63 -4.37
C GLU A 142 -18.08 7.63 -2.93
N ALA A 143 -18.41 6.46 -2.38
CA ALA A 143 -18.85 6.32 -0.99
C ALA A 143 -17.79 6.73 0.02
N LEU A 144 -16.51 6.36 -0.19
CA LEU A 144 -15.41 6.76 0.67
C LEU A 144 -15.12 8.26 0.58
N ILE A 145 -15.27 8.84 -0.61
CA ILE A 145 -15.13 10.29 -0.80
C ILE A 145 -16.25 11.01 -0.06
N SER A 146 -17.52 10.58 -0.22
CA SER A 146 -18.69 11.13 0.45
C SER A 146 -18.51 11.10 1.97
N GLU A 147 -18.10 9.95 2.53
CA GLU A 147 -17.85 9.82 3.98
C GLU A 147 -16.70 10.72 4.45
N GLY A 148 -15.63 10.84 3.66
CA GLY A 148 -14.52 11.75 3.96
C GLY A 148 -14.96 13.22 4.01
N MET A 149 -15.82 13.63 3.08
CA MET A 149 -16.42 14.97 3.04
C MET A 149 -17.33 15.22 4.25
N ALA A 150 -18.13 14.23 4.67
CA ALA A 150 -18.98 14.31 5.84
C ALA A 150 -18.15 14.53 7.12
N ARG A 151 -17.06 13.79 7.29
CA ARG A 151 -16.13 13.94 8.42
C ARG A 151 -15.43 15.32 8.45
N ASP A 152 -15.03 15.83 7.28
CA ASP A 152 -14.45 17.17 7.17
C ASP A 152 -15.50 18.25 7.49
N PHE A 153 -16.76 18.07 7.05
CA PHE A 153 -17.87 18.97 7.39
C PHE A 153 -18.12 19.01 8.89
N ILE A 154 -18.29 17.86 9.55
CA ILE A 154 -18.49 17.77 10.99
C ILE A 154 -17.36 18.48 11.76
N ARG A 155 -16.12 18.22 11.35
CA ARG A 155 -14.98 18.91 11.97
C ARG A 155 -15.07 20.44 11.86
N ASN A 156 -15.43 20.94 10.68
CA ASN A 156 -15.58 22.38 10.49
C ASN A 156 -16.65 22.94 11.41
N VAL A 157 -17.79 22.24 11.57
CA VAL A 157 -18.83 22.62 12.53
C VAL A 157 -18.30 22.61 13.97
N GLN A 158 -17.54 21.58 14.36
CA GLN A 158 -16.95 21.52 15.72
C GLN A 158 -15.93 22.64 15.95
N ASN A 159 -15.13 22.97 14.95
CA ASN A 159 -14.23 24.14 15.05
C ASN A 159 -15.00 25.43 15.21
N MET A 160 -16.07 25.66 14.42
CA MET A 160 -16.93 26.84 14.54
C MET A 160 -17.58 26.94 15.93
N ARG A 161 -18.03 25.81 16.51
CA ARG A 161 -18.56 25.77 17.89
C ARG A 161 -17.50 26.20 18.88
N LYS A 162 -16.29 25.70 18.77
CA LYS A 162 -15.17 26.03 19.64
C LYS A 162 -14.81 27.54 19.53
N ASP A 163 -14.75 28.04 18.29
CA ASP A 163 -14.41 29.44 18.04
C ASP A 163 -15.51 30.39 18.54
N ALA A 164 -16.75 29.94 18.60
CA ALA A 164 -17.89 30.65 19.16
C ALA A 164 -18.07 30.43 20.69
N GLU A 165 -17.11 29.73 21.33
CA GLU A 165 -17.12 29.44 22.77
C GLU A 165 -18.35 28.69 23.28
N PHE A 166 -18.99 27.87 22.43
CA PHE A 166 -20.08 26.98 22.82
C PHE A 166 -19.59 25.87 23.75
N ASP A 167 -20.41 25.54 24.77
CA ASP A 167 -20.16 24.36 25.59
C ASP A 167 -20.39 23.08 24.80
N VAL A 168 -19.74 21.98 25.20
CA VAL A 168 -19.90 20.67 24.56
C VAL A 168 -21.36 20.19 24.64
N SER A 169 -22.07 20.55 25.72
CA SER A 169 -23.46 20.19 25.95
C SER A 169 -24.48 21.06 25.19
N ASP A 170 -24.06 22.20 24.60
CA ASP A 170 -24.95 23.10 23.89
C ASP A 170 -25.54 22.42 22.64
N ARG A 171 -26.85 22.59 22.47
CA ARG A 171 -27.55 22.21 21.24
C ARG A 171 -27.60 23.40 20.30
N ILE A 172 -27.16 23.16 19.07
CA ILE A 172 -27.10 24.20 18.03
C ILE A 172 -28.01 23.83 16.85
N SER A 173 -28.47 24.84 16.12
CA SER A 173 -29.07 24.67 14.81
C SER A 173 -28.07 25.08 13.75
N ILE A 174 -27.87 24.21 12.76
CA ILE A 174 -26.92 24.46 11.68
C ILE A 174 -27.71 24.81 10.42
N PHE A 175 -27.44 25.98 9.84
CA PHE A 175 -27.97 26.40 8.56
C PHE A 175 -26.83 26.37 7.55
N VAL A 176 -27.04 25.67 6.44
CA VAL A 176 -26.02 25.54 5.40
C VAL A 176 -26.60 25.99 4.05
N GLU A 177 -25.81 26.75 3.31
CA GLU A 177 -26.04 27.07 1.92
C GLU A 177 -24.99 26.34 1.09
N VAL A 178 -25.41 25.32 0.36
CA VAL A 178 -24.52 24.38 -0.34
C VAL A 178 -25.11 24.00 -1.68
N ASP A 179 -24.26 23.53 -2.56
CA ASP A 179 -24.68 22.93 -3.82
C ASP A 179 -25.44 21.60 -3.64
N GLN A 180 -25.97 21.06 -4.72
CA GLN A 180 -26.77 19.83 -4.69
C GLN A 180 -25.95 18.60 -4.26
N SER A 181 -24.67 18.54 -4.62
CA SER A 181 -23.77 17.42 -4.30
C SER A 181 -23.50 17.37 -2.81
N LEU A 182 -23.10 18.49 -2.21
CA LEU A 182 -22.82 18.59 -0.78
C LEU A 182 -24.10 18.41 0.06
N ARG A 183 -25.25 18.86 -0.45
CA ARG A 183 -26.55 18.61 0.18
C ARG A 183 -26.90 17.13 0.22
N ALA A 184 -26.68 16.40 -0.87
CA ALA A 184 -26.91 14.96 -0.93
C ALA A 184 -26.03 14.23 0.10
N MET A 185 -24.75 14.57 0.18
CA MET A 185 -23.81 14.01 1.17
C MET A 185 -24.26 14.29 2.60
N ILE A 186 -24.67 15.51 2.95
CA ILE A 186 -25.16 15.85 4.31
C ILE A 186 -26.40 15.01 4.64
N MET A 187 -27.31 14.83 3.68
CA MET A 187 -28.52 14.02 3.92
C MET A 187 -28.23 12.53 4.05
N GLU A 188 -27.25 12.01 3.34
CA GLU A 188 -26.81 10.61 3.44
C GLU A 188 -26.16 10.30 4.80
N HIS A 189 -25.44 11.25 5.35
CA HIS A 189 -24.65 11.09 6.57
C HIS A 189 -25.25 11.81 7.80
N GLN A 190 -26.55 11.94 7.91
CA GLN A 190 -27.23 12.65 9.02
C GLN A 190 -27.01 12.03 10.40
N GLU A 191 -26.62 10.74 10.45
CA GLU A 191 -26.42 10.01 11.71
C GLU A 191 -25.01 10.18 12.30
N TYR A 192 -24.10 10.85 11.57
CA TYR A 192 -22.79 11.21 12.07
C TYR A 192 -22.91 12.43 13.00
#